data_6fa747cd0d6f8122ab3cfdbdde6a11f9
#
_entry.id   6fa747cd0d6f8122ab3cfdbdde6a11f9
#
_cell.length_a   1.000
_cell.length_b   1.000
_cell.length_c   1.000
_cell.angle_alpha   90.00
_cell.angle_beta   90.00
_cell.angle_gamma   90.00
#
_symmetry.space_group_name_H-M   'P 1'
#
loop_
_entity.id
_entity.type
_entity.pdbx_description
1 polymer ?
#
loop_
_entity_poly.entity_id
_entity_poly.type
_entity_poly.pdbx_seq_one_letter_code
_entity_poly.pdbx_strand_id
1 'polypeptide(L)'
;MNPSIAASQALTPSRPAWRAVWSLGLGVFGLITAEFLPASLLTPMAASLGVSEGVAGQTVTATALVALVTGLLITPATKSIDRRWVLMFFSIMQIVSSLLVAFAPSLEVLLAGRLLLGVAIGGFWAMSTATAMRLVPPADVPKALAIIFSGVSIATVVAAPLGSYLGSLIGWRNVFILCAIPSGLALLWQLWVLPAMRPENSGSLRTLLHVLRRPGMVGGLLATILIFSGHFAFFTYLRPFLETVGQASVETISLILLGFGIANFVGTSIAGHLLARNLRLTLALVPFAMGILALLMAAFGHLAMLDGLLVALWGFAFGLVPVGWSTWLATTVTDEAESAGGLMVASIQLAISAGAAGGGAVFDLNGASGVFTASGVLLVAAMVMVFAGVRVKPVTGQAE
;
A
#
# COMPACT_ATOMS: atom_id res chain seq x y z
N MET A 1 14.21 36.41 27.94
CA MET A 1 13.62 35.70 26.83
C MET A 1 14.47 34.45 26.55
N ASN A 2 13.92 33.28 26.68
CA ASN A 2 14.66 32.00 26.64
C ASN A 2 15.02 31.66 25.19
N PRO A 3 16.30 31.52 24.79
CA PRO A 3 16.72 31.33 23.39
C PRO A 3 16.17 30.03 22.78
N SER A 4 15.76 29.07 23.59
CA SER A 4 15.10 27.80 23.14
C SER A 4 13.68 28.01 22.60
N ILE A 5 12.96 29.07 23.03
CA ILE A 5 11.60 29.38 22.55
C ILE A 5 11.66 30.09 21.18
N ALA A 6 12.68 30.92 20.95
CA ALA A 6 12.88 31.61 19.69
C ALA A 6 13.31 30.66 18.56
N ALA A 7 14.08 29.60 18.87
CA ALA A 7 14.48 28.58 17.89
C ALA A 7 13.33 27.68 17.45
N SER A 8 12.35 27.40 18.33
CA SER A 8 11.16 26.60 18.00
C SER A 8 10.16 27.34 17.11
N GLN A 9 10.14 28.68 17.15
CA GLN A 9 9.22 29.49 16.33
C GLN A 9 9.70 29.72 14.88
N ALA A 10 10.99 29.42 14.59
CA ALA A 10 11.56 29.64 13.26
C ALA A 10 11.23 28.57 12.20
N LEU A 11 10.50 27.50 12.56
CA LEU A 11 10.25 26.35 11.69
C LEU A 11 8.80 26.21 11.20
N THR A 12 7.88 27.04 11.66
CA THR A 12 6.51 27.04 11.13
C THR A 12 6.46 27.90 9.87
N PRO A 13 6.09 27.34 8.70
CA PRO A 13 5.94 28.12 7.49
C PRO A 13 4.86 29.19 7.73
N SER A 14 5.20 30.46 7.54
CA SER A 14 4.29 31.59 7.70
C SER A 14 3.10 31.56 6.73
N ARG A 15 3.19 30.74 5.67
CA ARG A 15 2.11 30.44 4.72
C ARG A 15 2.15 28.95 4.35
N PRO A 16 1.00 28.23 4.41
CA PRO A 16 0.96 26.82 4.05
C PRO A 16 1.23 26.60 2.57
N ALA A 17 2.12 25.65 2.25
CA ALA A 17 2.52 25.32 0.89
C ALA A 17 1.55 24.29 0.24
N TRP A 18 0.27 24.61 0.13
CA TRP A 18 -0.76 23.70 -0.39
C TRP A 18 -0.45 23.16 -1.79
N ARG A 19 0.16 23.97 -2.68
CA ARG A 19 0.56 23.52 -4.01
C ARG A 19 1.57 22.37 -3.94
N ALA A 20 2.49 22.43 -2.97
CA ALA A 20 3.45 21.35 -2.74
C ALA A 20 2.74 20.09 -2.24
N VAL A 21 1.77 20.21 -1.32
CA VAL A 21 0.96 19.08 -0.83
C VAL A 21 0.19 18.39 -1.97
N TRP A 22 -0.46 19.16 -2.85
CA TRP A 22 -1.15 18.61 -4.01
C TRP A 22 -0.20 17.93 -5.01
N SER A 23 1.00 18.47 -5.23
CA SER A 23 2.00 17.85 -6.10
C SER A 23 2.49 16.51 -5.55
N LEU A 24 2.59 16.37 -4.23
CA LEU A 24 2.89 15.10 -3.56
C LEU A 24 1.71 14.10 -3.70
N GLY A 25 0.46 14.56 -3.55
CA GLY A 25 -0.72 13.73 -3.79
C GLY A 25 -0.78 13.15 -5.21
N LEU A 26 -0.44 13.97 -6.23
CA LEU A 26 -0.32 13.50 -7.61
C LEU A 26 0.83 12.49 -7.76
N GLY A 27 1.97 12.71 -7.10
CA GLY A 27 3.08 11.76 -7.07
C GLY A 27 2.67 10.41 -6.47
N VAL A 28 1.90 10.45 -5.38
CA VAL A 28 1.35 9.23 -4.74
C VAL A 28 0.37 8.50 -5.66
N PHE A 29 -0.49 9.24 -6.36
CA PHE A 29 -1.39 8.63 -7.35
C PHE A 29 -0.61 7.82 -8.39
N GLY A 30 0.45 8.40 -8.99
CA GLY A 30 1.32 7.68 -9.93
C GLY A 30 2.05 6.51 -9.27
N LEU A 31 2.54 6.69 -8.03
CA LEU A 31 3.26 5.67 -7.27
C LEU A 31 2.41 4.40 -7.05
N ILE A 32 1.21 4.58 -6.53
CA ILE A 32 0.28 3.49 -6.22
C ILE A 32 -0.28 2.87 -7.51
N THR A 33 -0.51 3.69 -8.56
CA THR A 33 -0.87 3.18 -9.88
C THR A 33 0.20 2.22 -10.39
N ALA A 34 1.48 2.61 -10.37
CA ALA A 34 2.60 1.74 -10.79
C ALA A 34 2.73 0.48 -9.91
N GLU A 35 2.42 0.58 -8.63
CA GLU A 35 2.45 -0.55 -7.68
C GLU A 35 1.39 -1.60 -8.01
N PHE A 36 0.17 -1.19 -8.36
CA PHE A 36 -0.98 -2.09 -8.55
C PHE A 36 -1.12 -2.64 -9.98
N LEU A 37 -0.52 -1.97 -10.99
CA LEU A 37 -0.60 -2.41 -12.39
C LEU A 37 -0.22 -3.88 -12.62
N PRO A 38 0.88 -4.45 -12.03
CA PRO A 38 1.22 -5.84 -12.27
C PRO A 38 0.11 -6.82 -11.90
N ALA A 39 -0.64 -6.58 -10.82
CA ALA A 39 -1.73 -7.46 -10.43
C ALA A 39 -2.85 -7.52 -11.47
N SER A 40 -3.15 -6.40 -12.14
CA SER A 40 -4.16 -6.33 -13.20
C SER A 40 -3.65 -6.73 -14.59
N LEU A 41 -2.33 -6.83 -14.77
CA LEU A 41 -1.66 -7.15 -16.03
C LEU A 41 -0.87 -8.45 -15.97
N LEU A 42 -1.03 -9.24 -14.89
CA LEU A 42 -0.16 -10.38 -14.58
C LEU A 42 -0.10 -11.39 -15.72
N THR A 43 -1.25 -11.85 -16.21
CA THR A 43 -1.35 -12.83 -17.28
C THR A 43 -0.71 -12.35 -18.60
N PRO A 44 -1.02 -11.15 -19.15
CA PRO A 44 -0.36 -10.70 -20.37
C PRO A 44 1.14 -10.42 -20.19
N MET A 45 1.59 -10.05 -18.99
CA MET A 45 3.02 -9.92 -18.69
C MET A 45 3.71 -11.28 -18.70
N ALA A 46 3.16 -12.28 -18.01
CA ALA A 46 3.67 -13.64 -17.96
C ALA A 46 3.78 -14.25 -19.36
N ALA A 47 2.68 -14.18 -20.13
CA ALA A 47 2.64 -14.70 -21.49
C ALA A 47 3.69 -14.06 -22.42
N SER A 48 3.84 -12.73 -22.37
CA SER A 48 4.79 -12.02 -23.24
C SER A 48 6.26 -12.22 -22.87
N LEU A 49 6.55 -12.60 -21.61
CA LEU A 49 7.90 -12.87 -21.10
C LEU A 49 8.22 -14.38 -21.11
N GLY A 50 7.26 -15.24 -21.45
CA GLY A 50 7.43 -16.69 -21.46
C GLY A 50 7.67 -17.32 -20.09
N VAL A 51 7.06 -16.75 -19.04
CA VAL A 51 7.17 -17.22 -17.63
C VAL A 51 5.80 -17.58 -17.06
N SER A 52 5.78 -18.31 -15.93
CA SER A 52 4.52 -18.58 -15.21
C SER A 52 3.97 -17.32 -14.54
N GLU A 53 2.67 -17.29 -14.23
CA GLU A 53 2.04 -16.22 -13.44
C GLU A 53 2.67 -16.13 -12.05
N GLY A 54 3.07 -17.25 -11.46
CA GLY A 54 3.78 -17.29 -10.17
C GLY A 54 5.11 -16.57 -10.24
N VAL A 55 5.89 -16.79 -11.31
CA VAL A 55 7.14 -16.09 -11.57
C VAL A 55 6.90 -14.61 -11.87
N ALA A 56 5.89 -14.27 -12.68
CA ALA A 56 5.52 -12.88 -12.95
C ALA A 56 5.10 -12.13 -11.67
N GLY A 57 4.46 -12.81 -10.72
CA GLY A 57 4.09 -12.26 -9.41
C GLY A 57 5.29 -11.80 -8.57
N GLN A 58 6.51 -12.29 -8.84
CA GLN A 58 7.74 -11.82 -8.20
C GLN A 58 8.02 -10.34 -8.47
N THR A 59 7.39 -9.75 -9.48
CA THR A 59 7.44 -8.30 -9.74
C THR A 59 6.86 -7.47 -8.58
N VAL A 60 5.84 -7.99 -7.88
CA VAL A 60 5.27 -7.39 -6.67
C VAL A 60 6.20 -7.64 -5.47
N THR A 61 6.67 -8.89 -5.33
CA THR A 61 7.61 -9.30 -4.29
C THR A 61 8.87 -8.43 -4.26
N ALA A 62 9.52 -8.27 -5.42
CA ALA A 62 10.75 -7.50 -5.56
C ALA A 62 10.56 -6.03 -5.16
N THR A 63 9.45 -5.42 -5.59
CA THR A 63 9.12 -4.04 -5.22
C THR A 63 8.96 -3.90 -3.71
N ALA A 64 8.15 -4.75 -3.09
CA ALA A 64 7.85 -4.67 -1.67
C ALA A 64 9.07 -4.95 -0.79
N LEU A 65 9.93 -5.91 -1.18
CA LEU A 65 11.16 -6.22 -0.45
C LEU A 65 12.12 -5.03 -0.44
N VAL A 66 12.30 -4.35 -1.57
CA VAL A 66 13.13 -3.15 -1.63
C VAL A 66 12.48 -1.99 -0.90
N ALA A 67 11.15 -1.84 -0.96
CA ALA A 67 10.43 -0.82 -0.21
C ALA A 67 10.58 -1.00 1.30
N LEU A 68 10.55 -2.24 1.80
CA LEU A 68 10.84 -2.57 3.20
C LEU A 68 12.24 -2.06 3.60
N VAL A 69 13.27 -2.46 2.86
CA VAL A 69 14.67 -2.09 3.17
C VAL A 69 14.88 -0.59 3.06
N THR A 70 14.36 0.02 2.00
CA THR A 70 14.48 1.46 1.79
C THR A 70 13.73 2.24 2.86
N GLY A 71 12.52 1.83 3.24
CA GLY A 71 11.74 2.49 4.29
C GLY A 71 12.49 2.57 5.63
N LEU A 72 13.26 1.54 5.97
CA LEU A 72 14.07 1.51 7.18
C LEU A 72 15.37 2.33 7.08
N LEU A 73 15.99 2.37 5.90
CA LEU A 73 17.35 2.91 5.73
C LEU A 73 17.40 4.32 5.13
N ILE A 74 16.35 4.78 4.45
CA ILE A 74 16.38 6.03 3.68
C ILE A 74 16.61 7.25 4.57
N THR A 75 15.99 7.30 5.74
CA THR A 75 16.10 8.44 6.66
C THR A 75 17.53 8.65 7.14
N PRO A 76 18.25 7.63 7.66
CA PRO A 76 19.66 7.79 8.00
C PRO A 76 20.57 7.98 6.78
N ALA A 77 20.24 7.36 5.63
CA ALA A 77 21.05 7.48 4.40
C ALA A 77 21.00 8.90 3.80
N THR A 78 19.89 9.61 3.98
CA THR A 78 19.68 10.96 3.42
C THR A 78 19.73 12.06 4.47
N LYS A 79 20.34 11.80 5.64
CA LYS A 79 20.39 12.75 6.78
C LYS A 79 21.04 14.10 6.46
N SER A 80 21.92 14.18 5.45
CA SER A 80 22.61 15.40 5.01
C SER A 80 22.01 16.04 3.76
N ILE A 81 20.99 15.42 3.15
CA ILE A 81 20.40 15.86 1.88
C ILE A 81 19.09 16.60 2.14
N ASP A 82 18.90 17.74 1.46
CA ASP A 82 17.63 18.47 1.52
C ASP A 82 16.47 17.58 1.05
N ARG A 83 15.39 17.53 1.83
CA ARG A 83 14.23 16.67 1.58
C ARG A 83 13.54 16.94 0.24
N ARG A 84 13.64 18.17 -0.27
CA ARG A 84 13.18 18.52 -1.62
C ARG A 84 13.83 17.62 -2.68
N TRP A 85 15.15 17.49 -2.66
CA TRP A 85 15.88 16.70 -3.64
C TRP A 85 15.60 15.20 -3.50
N VAL A 86 15.43 14.73 -2.26
CA VAL A 86 15.08 13.31 -2.00
C VAL A 86 13.70 12.96 -2.56
N LEU A 87 12.69 13.82 -2.36
CA LEU A 87 11.34 13.61 -2.90
C LEU A 87 11.33 13.64 -4.44
N MET A 88 12.06 14.57 -5.04
CA MET A 88 12.19 14.64 -6.49
C MET A 88 12.94 13.42 -7.05
N PHE A 89 13.95 12.93 -6.35
CA PHE A 89 14.63 11.68 -6.69
C PHE A 89 13.66 10.49 -6.72
N PHE A 90 12.73 10.39 -5.78
CA PHE A 90 11.71 9.33 -5.80
C PHE A 90 10.77 9.47 -7.00
N SER A 91 10.38 10.69 -7.37
CA SER A 91 9.59 10.93 -8.58
C SER A 91 10.35 10.54 -9.86
N ILE A 92 11.66 10.78 -9.92
CA ILE A 92 12.52 10.33 -11.02
C ILE A 92 12.60 8.79 -11.05
N MET A 93 12.84 8.15 -9.89
CA MET A 93 12.91 6.69 -9.80
C MET A 93 11.61 6.02 -10.28
N GLN A 94 10.47 6.61 -9.96
CA GLN A 94 9.16 6.17 -10.39
C GLN A 94 8.97 6.23 -11.91
N ILE A 95 9.40 7.33 -12.54
CA ILE A 95 9.35 7.50 -14.00
C ILE A 95 10.28 6.48 -14.68
N VAL A 96 11.53 6.40 -14.21
CA VAL A 96 12.54 5.47 -14.74
C VAL A 96 12.08 4.02 -14.58
N SER A 97 11.50 3.68 -13.43
CA SER A 97 10.90 2.36 -13.19
C SER A 97 9.83 2.02 -14.23
N SER A 98 8.85 2.92 -14.41
CA SER A 98 7.75 2.69 -15.35
C SER A 98 8.25 2.51 -16.78
N LEU A 99 9.23 3.31 -17.21
CA LEU A 99 9.83 3.18 -18.54
C LEU A 99 10.67 1.90 -18.67
N LEU A 100 11.48 1.54 -17.66
CA LEU A 100 12.23 0.28 -17.69
C LEU A 100 11.31 -0.93 -17.79
N VAL A 101 10.20 -0.93 -17.05
CA VAL A 101 9.19 -2.00 -17.15
C VAL A 101 8.55 -2.02 -18.53
N ALA A 102 8.19 -0.87 -19.09
CA ALA A 102 7.57 -0.77 -20.40
C ALA A 102 8.46 -1.32 -21.53
N PHE A 103 9.76 -1.03 -21.48
CA PHE A 103 10.73 -1.45 -22.48
C PHE A 103 11.50 -2.73 -22.13
N ALA A 104 11.11 -3.44 -21.07
CA ALA A 104 11.80 -4.64 -20.62
C ALA A 104 11.72 -5.77 -21.66
N PRO A 105 12.88 -6.25 -22.20
CA PRO A 105 12.92 -7.40 -23.09
C PRO A 105 12.85 -8.73 -22.32
N SER A 106 13.19 -8.73 -21.04
CA SER A 106 13.24 -9.92 -20.18
C SER A 106 12.74 -9.61 -18.77
N LEU A 107 12.49 -10.66 -18.00
CA LEU A 107 12.05 -10.56 -16.62
C LEU A 107 13.07 -9.83 -15.73
N GLU A 108 14.37 -10.05 -15.92
CA GLU A 108 15.44 -9.45 -15.13
C GLU A 108 15.43 -7.92 -15.26
N VAL A 109 15.28 -7.39 -16.48
CA VAL A 109 15.20 -5.95 -16.72
C VAL A 109 13.92 -5.38 -16.11
N LEU A 110 12.82 -6.10 -16.23
CA LEU A 110 11.56 -5.73 -15.60
C LEU A 110 11.70 -5.67 -14.08
N LEU A 111 12.30 -6.70 -13.47
CA LEU A 111 12.56 -6.73 -12.02
C LEU A 111 13.47 -5.55 -11.60
N ALA A 112 14.52 -5.24 -12.37
CA ALA A 112 15.36 -4.06 -12.10
C ALA A 112 14.53 -2.76 -12.05
N GLY A 113 13.59 -2.59 -13.00
CA GLY A 113 12.63 -1.48 -12.95
C GLY A 113 11.78 -1.50 -11.67
N ARG A 114 11.31 -2.68 -11.26
CA ARG A 114 10.50 -2.84 -10.03
C ARG A 114 11.29 -2.53 -8.75
N LEU A 115 12.60 -2.83 -8.70
CA LEU A 115 13.47 -2.44 -7.58
C LEU A 115 13.52 -0.92 -7.42
N LEU A 116 13.61 -0.15 -8.53
CA LEU A 116 13.59 1.32 -8.48
C LEU A 116 12.27 1.86 -7.91
N LEU A 117 11.15 1.25 -8.29
CA LEU A 117 9.85 1.61 -7.71
C LEU A 117 9.82 1.33 -6.20
N GLY A 118 10.39 0.21 -5.76
CA GLY A 118 10.51 -0.13 -4.34
C GLY A 118 11.27 0.94 -3.55
N VAL A 119 12.35 1.49 -4.11
CA VAL A 119 13.07 2.61 -3.50
C VAL A 119 12.15 3.84 -3.36
N ALA A 120 11.38 4.17 -4.40
CA ALA A 120 10.46 5.30 -4.36
C ALA A 120 9.34 5.10 -3.32
N ILE A 121 8.72 3.91 -3.26
CA ILE A 121 7.65 3.57 -2.30
C ILE A 121 8.17 3.67 -0.87
N GLY A 122 9.21 2.90 -0.55
CA GLY A 122 9.74 2.85 0.82
C GLY A 122 10.23 4.21 1.30
N GLY A 123 10.93 4.94 0.42
CA GLY A 123 11.45 6.27 0.74
C GLY A 123 10.35 7.31 0.95
N PHE A 124 9.34 7.31 0.08
CA PHE A 124 8.24 8.25 0.19
C PHE A 124 7.44 8.03 1.50
N TRP A 125 7.04 6.80 1.78
CA TRP A 125 6.24 6.50 2.98
C TRP A 125 6.99 6.78 4.27
N ALA A 126 8.31 6.51 4.32
CA ALA A 126 9.13 6.84 5.48
C ALA A 126 9.21 8.34 5.78
N MET A 127 8.97 9.20 4.79
CA MET A 127 9.12 10.66 4.92
C MET A 127 7.81 11.43 4.82
N SER A 128 6.71 10.80 4.43
CA SER A 128 5.46 11.50 4.06
C SER A 128 4.90 12.36 5.18
N THR A 129 4.82 11.85 6.42
CA THR A 129 4.30 12.59 7.57
C THR A 129 5.21 13.76 7.94
N ALA A 130 6.53 13.53 8.05
CA ALA A 130 7.50 14.57 8.36
C ALA A 130 7.52 15.68 7.29
N THR A 131 7.33 15.31 6.02
CA THR A 131 7.21 16.28 4.92
C THR A 131 5.93 17.11 5.05
N ALA A 132 4.77 16.48 5.34
CA ALA A 132 3.52 17.21 5.55
C ALA A 132 3.64 18.25 6.68
N MET A 133 4.27 17.86 7.81
CA MET A 133 4.49 18.77 8.96
C MET A 133 5.38 19.98 8.62
N ARG A 134 6.20 19.91 7.57
CA ARG A 134 7.05 21.02 7.12
C ARG A 134 6.38 21.91 6.10
N LEU A 135 5.35 21.41 5.42
CA LEU A 135 4.67 22.14 4.35
C LEU A 135 3.50 22.99 4.86
N VAL A 136 2.94 22.63 6.02
CA VAL A 136 1.76 23.31 6.58
C VAL A 136 1.87 23.49 8.10
N PRO A 137 1.15 24.43 8.69
CA PRO A 137 1.05 24.59 10.15
C PRO A 137 0.50 23.31 10.82
N PRO A 138 0.81 23.06 12.11
CA PRO A 138 0.38 21.85 12.83
C PRO A 138 -1.12 21.56 12.76
N ALA A 139 -1.97 22.59 12.81
CA ALA A 139 -3.43 22.46 12.71
C ALA A 139 -3.90 21.92 11.35
N ASP A 140 -3.13 22.15 10.30
CA ASP A 140 -3.44 21.76 8.91
C ASP A 140 -2.81 20.42 8.49
N VAL A 141 -1.95 19.82 9.31
CA VAL A 141 -1.26 18.55 9.00
C VAL A 141 -2.23 17.42 8.67
N PRO A 142 -3.34 17.21 9.42
CA PRO A 142 -4.31 16.17 9.06
C PRO A 142 -4.91 16.37 7.67
N LYS A 143 -5.20 17.63 7.30
CA LYS A 143 -5.72 17.97 5.97
C LYS A 143 -4.68 17.74 4.86
N ALA A 144 -3.41 18.07 5.12
CA ALA A 144 -2.33 17.83 4.17
C ALA A 144 -2.12 16.33 3.94
N LEU A 145 -2.12 15.52 4.99
CA LEU A 145 -2.06 14.07 4.89
C LEU A 145 -3.28 13.51 4.12
N ALA A 146 -4.49 14.00 4.40
CA ALA A 146 -5.69 13.58 3.67
C ALA A 146 -5.56 13.82 2.15
N ILE A 147 -4.99 14.97 1.74
CA ILE A 147 -4.73 15.27 0.31
C ILE A 147 -3.69 14.29 -0.26
N ILE A 148 -2.59 14.03 0.45
CA ILE A 148 -1.56 13.08 0.00
C ILE A 148 -2.17 11.68 -0.15
N PHE A 149 -2.92 11.20 0.85
CA PHE A 149 -3.57 9.90 0.84
C PHE A 149 -4.73 9.80 -0.16
N SER A 150 -5.34 10.91 -0.58
CA SER A 150 -6.35 10.88 -1.65
C SER A 150 -5.79 10.30 -2.95
N GLY A 151 -4.50 10.49 -3.22
CA GLY A 151 -3.80 9.85 -4.34
C GLY A 151 -3.87 8.31 -4.28
N VAL A 152 -3.74 7.72 -3.08
CA VAL A 152 -3.90 6.26 -2.87
C VAL A 152 -5.33 5.84 -3.21
N SER A 153 -6.32 6.54 -2.66
CA SER A 153 -7.74 6.20 -2.85
C SER A 153 -8.14 6.24 -4.33
N ILE A 154 -7.74 7.30 -5.04
CA ILE A 154 -8.01 7.43 -6.48
C ILE A 154 -7.30 6.32 -7.26
N ALA A 155 -6.02 6.05 -6.97
CA ALA A 155 -5.27 5.00 -7.64
C ALA A 155 -5.90 3.62 -7.41
N THR A 156 -6.35 3.31 -6.20
CA THR A 156 -6.99 2.03 -5.88
C THR A 156 -8.27 1.80 -6.70
N VAL A 157 -9.05 2.86 -6.93
CA VAL A 157 -10.28 2.76 -7.75
C VAL A 157 -9.97 2.62 -9.23
N VAL A 158 -8.90 3.29 -9.72
CA VAL A 158 -8.68 3.52 -11.16
C VAL A 158 -7.61 2.59 -11.73
N ALA A 159 -6.52 2.29 -10.99
CA ALA A 159 -5.34 1.65 -11.55
C ALA A 159 -5.61 0.22 -12.08
N ALA A 160 -6.26 -0.61 -11.28
CA ALA A 160 -6.49 -2.01 -11.66
C ALA A 160 -7.50 -2.16 -12.82
N PRO A 161 -8.69 -1.53 -12.80
CA PRO A 161 -9.63 -1.64 -13.90
C PRO A 161 -9.12 -0.99 -15.20
N LEU A 162 -8.54 0.21 -15.14
CA LEU A 162 -7.96 0.84 -16.33
C LEU A 162 -6.74 0.07 -16.83
N GLY A 163 -5.90 -0.46 -15.93
CA GLY A 163 -4.77 -1.30 -16.28
C GLY A 163 -5.23 -2.53 -17.07
N SER A 164 -6.23 -3.24 -16.58
CA SER A 164 -6.81 -4.42 -17.25
C SER A 164 -7.38 -4.05 -18.63
N TYR A 165 -8.24 -3.02 -18.70
CA TYR A 165 -8.91 -2.60 -19.92
C TYR A 165 -7.94 -2.04 -20.98
N LEU A 166 -7.11 -1.08 -20.60
CA LEU A 166 -6.11 -0.52 -21.51
C LEU A 166 -5.05 -1.55 -21.92
N GLY A 167 -4.70 -2.45 -21.01
CA GLY A 167 -3.76 -3.53 -21.31
C GLY A 167 -4.24 -4.44 -22.45
N SER A 168 -5.55 -4.66 -22.58
CA SER A 168 -6.13 -5.43 -23.68
C SER A 168 -6.17 -4.64 -25.01
N LEU A 169 -6.34 -3.30 -24.95
CA LEU A 169 -6.45 -2.45 -26.15
C LEU A 169 -5.10 -2.08 -26.75
N ILE A 170 -4.15 -1.66 -25.89
CA ILE A 170 -2.87 -1.07 -26.35
C ILE A 170 -1.66 -1.90 -25.90
N GLY A 171 -1.88 -3.01 -25.18
CA GLY A 171 -0.84 -3.84 -24.61
C GLY A 171 -0.27 -3.32 -23.29
N TRP A 172 0.14 -4.23 -22.41
CA TRP A 172 0.58 -3.93 -21.05
C TRP A 172 1.78 -2.98 -20.98
N ARG A 173 2.70 -3.04 -21.96
CA ARG A 173 3.87 -2.15 -22.04
C ARG A 173 3.48 -0.69 -22.18
N ASN A 174 2.53 -0.39 -23.06
CA ASN A 174 2.03 0.97 -23.26
C ASN A 174 1.27 1.51 -22.03
N VAL A 175 0.65 0.64 -21.25
CA VAL A 175 0.02 1.04 -19.97
C VAL A 175 1.07 1.55 -18.99
N PHE A 176 2.26 0.92 -18.92
CA PHE A 176 3.36 1.43 -18.10
C PHE A 176 3.95 2.75 -18.61
N ILE A 177 3.98 2.98 -19.93
CA ILE A 177 4.33 4.31 -20.49
C ILE A 177 3.31 5.36 -20.03
N LEU A 178 2.02 5.07 -20.12
CA LEU A 178 0.98 5.97 -19.63
C LEU A 178 1.08 6.23 -18.13
N CYS A 179 1.46 5.21 -17.35
CA CYS A 179 1.68 5.35 -15.91
C CYS A 179 2.84 6.30 -15.56
N ALA A 180 3.82 6.49 -16.44
CA ALA A 180 4.89 7.46 -16.24
C ALA A 180 4.40 8.92 -16.34
N ILE A 181 3.27 9.19 -16.99
CA ILE A 181 2.76 10.56 -17.21
C ILE A 181 2.40 11.25 -15.90
N PRO A 182 1.55 10.70 -15.01
CA PRO A 182 1.23 11.34 -13.72
C PRO A 182 2.49 11.62 -12.89
N SER A 183 3.45 10.68 -12.91
CA SER A 183 4.73 10.84 -12.21
C SER A 183 5.57 11.98 -12.79
N GLY A 184 5.61 12.09 -14.11
CA GLY A 184 6.28 13.20 -14.83
C GLY A 184 5.65 14.55 -14.52
N LEU A 185 4.32 14.64 -14.55
CA LEU A 185 3.58 15.83 -14.18
C LEU A 185 3.80 16.21 -12.72
N ALA A 186 3.82 15.23 -11.82
CA ALA A 186 4.13 15.45 -10.41
C ALA A 186 5.55 16.00 -10.23
N LEU A 187 6.55 15.42 -10.89
CA LEU A 187 7.93 15.90 -10.85
C LEU A 187 8.05 17.33 -11.36
N LEU A 188 7.47 17.64 -12.52
CA LEU A 188 7.47 18.99 -13.08
C LEU A 188 6.83 20.00 -12.10
N TRP A 189 5.70 19.62 -11.51
CA TRP A 189 5.03 20.45 -10.52
C TRP A 189 5.88 20.61 -9.24
N GLN A 190 6.48 19.54 -8.73
CA GLN A 190 7.38 19.55 -7.57
C GLN A 190 8.59 20.46 -7.75
N LEU A 191 9.19 20.49 -8.95
CA LEU A 191 10.30 21.38 -9.30
C LEU A 191 9.99 22.86 -8.99
N TRP A 192 8.72 23.26 -9.19
CA TRP A 192 8.29 24.67 -9.08
C TRP A 192 7.76 25.01 -7.68
N VAL A 193 7.21 24.04 -6.94
CA VAL A 193 6.45 24.34 -5.72
C VAL A 193 7.06 23.79 -4.44
N LEU A 194 7.97 22.80 -4.50
CA LEU A 194 8.59 22.27 -3.30
C LEU A 194 9.60 23.26 -2.72
N PRO A 195 9.40 23.73 -1.48
CA PRO A 195 10.37 24.57 -0.81
C PRO A 195 11.62 23.76 -0.42
N ALA A 196 12.72 24.45 -0.18
CA ALA A 196 13.90 23.83 0.43
C ALA A 196 13.57 23.37 1.86
N MET A 197 13.92 22.14 2.18
CA MET A 197 13.63 21.51 3.47
C MET A 197 14.92 20.90 4.04
N ARG A 198 15.66 21.71 4.81
CA ARG A 198 16.93 21.27 5.42
C ARG A 198 16.75 20.01 6.25
N PRO A 199 17.71 19.08 6.23
CA PRO A 199 17.62 17.86 7.02
C PRO A 199 17.58 18.18 8.53
N GLU A 200 16.78 17.44 9.27
CA GLU A 200 16.73 17.45 10.73
C GLU A 200 17.26 16.12 11.27
N ASN A 201 17.71 16.13 12.53
CA ASN A 201 18.14 14.91 13.19
C ASN A 201 17.00 13.89 13.21
N SER A 202 17.21 12.79 12.52
CA SER A 202 16.24 11.72 12.35
C SER A 202 16.32 10.70 13.48
N GLY A 203 15.19 10.06 13.77
CA GLY A 203 15.06 9.00 14.77
C GLY A 203 16.12 7.90 14.65
N SER A 204 16.37 7.22 15.75
CA SER A 204 17.38 6.15 15.86
C SER A 204 16.73 4.79 15.61
N LEU A 205 17.44 3.87 14.93
CA LEU A 205 17.06 2.45 14.84
C LEU A 205 16.85 1.80 16.23
N ARG A 206 17.50 2.33 17.28
CA ARG A 206 17.33 1.88 18.65
C ARG A 206 15.91 2.10 19.17
N THR A 207 15.27 3.18 18.76
CA THR A 207 13.88 3.49 19.11
C THR A 207 12.90 2.47 18.52
N LEU A 208 13.16 1.98 17.29
CA LEU A 208 12.35 0.92 16.67
C LEU A 208 12.36 -0.36 17.51
N LEU A 209 13.52 -0.78 18.01
CA LEU A 209 13.63 -1.94 18.89
C LEU A 209 12.92 -1.75 20.23
N HIS A 210 12.94 -0.53 20.77
CA HIS A 210 12.21 -0.20 22.00
C HIS A 210 10.69 -0.31 21.80
N VAL A 211 10.17 0.23 20.70
CA VAL A 211 8.74 0.13 20.35
C VAL A 211 8.34 -1.34 20.14
N LEU A 212 9.16 -2.11 19.43
CA LEU A 212 8.89 -3.53 19.16
C LEU A 212 8.76 -4.37 20.44
N ARG A 213 9.49 -4.03 21.49
CA ARG A 213 9.46 -4.74 22.79
C ARG A 213 8.25 -4.40 23.65
N ARG A 214 7.41 -3.45 23.24
CA ARG A 214 6.19 -3.10 24.02
C ARG A 214 5.17 -4.24 24.01
N PRO A 215 4.45 -4.44 25.12
CA PRO A 215 3.44 -5.50 25.23
C PRO A 215 2.35 -5.35 24.16
N GLY A 216 2.10 -6.41 23.40
CA GLY A 216 1.10 -6.46 22.32
C GLY A 216 1.58 -5.95 20.97
N MET A 217 2.74 -5.27 20.87
CA MET A 217 3.24 -4.72 19.61
C MET A 217 3.58 -5.83 18.61
N VAL A 218 4.32 -6.83 19.02
CA VAL A 218 4.66 -7.98 18.16
C VAL A 218 3.42 -8.70 17.69
N GLY A 219 2.44 -8.95 18.57
CA GLY A 219 1.18 -9.60 18.22
C GLY A 219 0.38 -8.82 17.17
N GLY A 220 0.31 -7.49 17.31
CA GLY A 220 -0.36 -6.62 16.35
C GLY A 220 0.36 -6.58 14.99
N LEU A 221 1.68 -6.47 14.99
CA LEU A 221 2.46 -6.50 13.74
C LEU A 221 2.36 -7.86 13.03
N LEU A 222 2.40 -8.97 13.76
CA LEU A 222 2.20 -10.31 13.17
C LEU A 222 0.79 -10.48 12.59
N ALA A 223 -0.24 -10.01 13.29
CA ALA A 223 -1.60 -10.00 12.74
C ALA A 223 -1.69 -9.15 11.47
N THR A 224 -1.08 -7.97 11.45
CA THR A 224 -0.96 -7.13 10.25
C THR A 224 -0.27 -7.88 9.11
N ILE A 225 0.86 -8.55 9.39
CA ILE A 225 1.58 -9.34 8.39
C ILE A 225 0.69 -10.43 7.80
N LEU A 226 -0.03 -11.19 8.63
CA LEU A 226 -0.92 -12.25 8.15
C LEU A 226 -2.05 -11.70 7.27
N ILE A 227 -2.69 -10.58 7.67
CA ILE A 227 -3.80 -9.98 6.93
C ILE A 227 -3.34 -9.47 5.57
N PHE A 228 -2.26 -8.68 5.55
CA PHE A 228 -1.74 -8.14 4.30
C PHE A 228 -1.14 -9.22 3.40
N SER A 229 -0.50 -10.26 3.96
CA SER A 229 -0.03 -11.40 3.16
C SER A 229 -1.19 -12.14 2.50
N GLY A 230 -2.26 -12.44 3.24
CA GLY A 230 -3.47 -13.05 2.69
C GLY A 230 -4.11 -12.17 1.60
N HIS A 231 -4.24 -10.86 1.86
CA HIS A 231 -4.78 -9.93 0.86
C HIS A 231 -3.93 -9.88 -0.41
N PHE A 232 -2.61 -9.73 -0.30
CA PHE A 232 -1.75 -9.58 -1.47
C PHE A 232 -1.53 -10.91 -2.21
N ALA A 233 -1.60 -12.06 -1.56
CA ALA A 233 -1.71 -13.35 -2.23
C ALA A 233 -2.98 -13.41 -3.08
N PHE A 234 -4.15 -13.08 -2.52
CA PHE A 234 -5.41 -13.01 -3.23
C PHE A 234 -5.38 -12.01 -4.39
N PHE A 235 -5.02 -10.75 -4.11
CA PHE A 235 -5.12 -9.65 -5.08
C PHE A 235 -4.14 -9.78 -6.24
N THR A 236 -2.93 -10.27 -5.99
CA THR A 236 -1.91 -10.47 -7.05
C THR A 236 -2.37 -11.50 -8.07
N TYR A 237 -3.04 -12.56 -7.63
CA TYR A 237 -3.48 -13.67 -8.49
C TYR A 237 -4.98 -13.64 -8.80
N LEU A 238 -5.68 -12.53 -8.49
CA LEU A 238 -7.10 -12.35 -8.75
C LEU A 238 -7.42 -12.41 -10.25
N ARG A 239 -6.64 -11.74 -11.09
CA ARG A 239 -6.85 -11.75 -12.54
C ARG A 239 -6.69 -13.15 -13.12
N PRO A 240 -5.60 -13.90 -12.91
CA PRO A 240 -5.48 -15.29 -13.34
C PRO A 240 -6.64 -16.18 -12.87
N PHE A 241 -7.13 -15.98 -11.63
CA PHE A 241 -8.29 -16.69 -11.11
C PHE A 241 -9.54 -16.42 -11.93
N LEU A 242 -9.86 -15.15 -12.17
CA LEU A 242 -11.05 -14.75 -12.94
C LEU A 242 -10.97 -15.23 -14.40
N GLU A 243 -9.77 -15.29 -14.99
CA GLU A 243 -9.55 -15.80 -16.37
C GLU A 243 -9.66 -17.33 -16.44
N THR A 244 -9.02 -18.06 -15.52
CA THR A 244 -8.90 -19.55 -15.62
C THR A 244 -10.05 -20.28 -14.96
N VAL A 245 -10.52 -19.83 -13.81
CA VAL A 245 -11.60 -20.46 -13.03
C VAL A 245 -12.94 -19.80 -13.34
N GLY A 246 -12.99 -18.48 -13.28
CA GLY A 246 -14.20 -17.68 -13.55
C GLY A 246 -14.57 -17.58 -15.02
N GLN A 247 -13.66 -17.93 -15.95
CA GLN A 247 -13.84 -17.82 -17.41
C GLN A 247 -14.36 -16.44 -17.85
N ALA A 248 -13.95 -15.39 -17.12
CA ALA A 248 -14.42 -14.03 -17.32
C ALA A 248 -13.70 -13.34 -18.50
N SER A 249 -14.44 -12.56 -19.28
CA SER A 249 -13.85 -11.70 -20.31
C SER A 249 -13.07 -10.55 -19.68
N VAL A 250 -12.19 -9.91 -20.45
CA VAL A 250 -11.39 -8.76 -19.98
C VAL A 250 -12.29 -7.61 -19.51
N GLU A 251 -13.40 -7.37 -20.19
CA GLU A 251 -14.38 -6.35 -19.83
C GLU A 251 -15.02 -6.67 -18.48
N THR A 252 -15.41 -7.95 -18.27
CA THR A 252 -15.97 -8.42 -17.00
C THR A 252 -14.97 -8.29 -15.88
N ILE A 253 -13.71 -8.69 -16.09
CA ILE A 253 -12.62 -8.53 -15.12
C ILE A 253 -12.43 -7.05 -14.76
N SER A 254 -12.40 -6.16 -15.76
CA SER A 254 -12.25 -4.73 -15.54
C SER A 254 -13.40 -4.14 -14.71
N LEU A 255 -14.64 -4.60 -14.94
CA LEU A 255 -15.81 -4.21 -14.14
C LEU A 255 -15.75 -4.75 -12.71
N ILE A 256 -15.31 -5.99 -12.53
CA ILE A 256 -15.10 -6.60 -11.20
C ILE A 256 -14.04 -5.82 -10.41
N LEU A 257 -12.91 -5.47 -11.04
CA LEU A 257 -11.86 -4.67 -10.41
C LEU A 257 -12.33 -3.24 -10.09
N LEU A 258 -13.18 -2.64 -10.94
CA LEU A 258 -13.81 -1.35 -10.64
C LEU A 258 -14.75 -1.47 -9.43
N GLY A 259 -15.57 -2.52 -9.39
CA GLY A 259 -16.43 -2.83 -8.24
C GLY A 259 -15.63 -2.99 -6.94
N PHE A 260 -14.49 -3.70 -6.99
CA PHE A 260 -13.53 -3.80 -5.89
C PHE A 260 -13.06 -2.42 -5.42
N GLY A 261 -12.58 -1.57 -6.35
CA GLY A 261 -12.06 -0.25 -6.01
C GLY A 261 -13.12 0.67 -5.37
N ILE A 262 -14.33 0.72 -5.95
CA ILE A 262 -15.45 1.51 -5.40
C ILE A 262 -15.85 0.99 -4.02
N ALA A 263 -16.00 -0.32 -3.86
CA ALA A 263 -16.36 -0.92 -2.58
C ALA A 263 -15.27 -0.69 -1.51
N ASN A 264 -13.97 -0.74 -1.90
CA ASN A 264 -12.85 -0.39 -1.03
C ASN A 264 -12.92 1.06 -0.55
N PHE A 265 -13.22 2.00 -1.45
CA PHE A 265 -13.40 3.40 -1.10
C PHE A 265 -14.56 3.61 -0.11
N VAL A 266 -15.69 2.93 -0.33
CA VAL A 266 -16.85 2.97 0.60
C VAL A 266 -16.44 2.39 1.96
N GLY A 267 -15.77 1.23 1.99
CA GLY A 267 -15.27 0.60 3.21
C GLY A 267 -14.35 1.54 4.00
N THR A 268 -13.39 2.15 3.34
CA THR A 268 -12.47 3.13 3.94
C THR A 268 -13.23 4.33 4.53
N SER A 269 -14.25 4.83 3.81
CA SER A 269 -15.01 6.00 4.22
C SER A 269 -15.84 5.77 5.49
N ILE A 270 -16.38 4.57 5.69
CA ILE A 270 -17.19 4.24 6.87
C ILE A 270 -16.38 3.59 8.01
N ALA A 271 -15.10 3.30 7.76
CA ALA A 271 -14.23 2.60 8.71
C ALA A 271 -14.26 3.25 10.11
N GLY A 272 -14.16 4.59 10.18
CA GLY A 272 -14.18 5.31 11.45
C GLY A 272 -15.40 5.02 12.33
N HIS A 273 -16.58 4.90 11.74
CA HIS A 273 -17.81 4.60 12.48
C HIS A 273 -17.83 3.18 13.05
N LEU A 274 -17.34 2.19 12.29
CA LEU A 274 -17.29 0.80 12.74
C LEU A 274 -16.23 0.61 13.83
N LEU A 275 -15.05 1.20 13.64
CA LEU A 275 -13.93 1.12 14.59
C LEU A 275 -14.25 1.82 15.92
N ALA A 276 -14.99 2.94 15.89
CA ALA A 276 -15.42 3.65 17.11
C ALA A 276 -16.37 2.80 17.99
N ARG A 277 -17.16 1.89 17.38
CA ARG A 277 -18.04 0.99 18.14
C ARG A 277 -17.26 -0.10 18.88
N ASN A 278 -16.38 -0.80 18.20
CA ASN A 278 -15.54 -1.81 18.83
C ASN A 278 -14.31 -2.11 17.94
N LEU A 279 -13.18 -1.47 18.25
CA LEU A 279 -11.94 -1.63 17.50
C LEU A 279 -11.48 -3.09 17.42
N ARG A 280 -11.45 -3.81 18.58
CA ARG A 280 -10.94 -5.19 18.63
C ARG A 280 -11.81 -6.14 17.83
N LEU A 281 -13.13 -6.02 17.94
CA LEU A 281 -14.07 -6.87 17.20
C LEU A 281 -13.95 -6.62 15.70
N THR A 282 -13.87 -5.35 15.27
CA THR A 282 -13.69 -5.01 13.86
C THR A 282 -12.38 -5.56 13.32
N LEU A 283 -11.25 -5.40 14.04
CA LEU A 283 -9.94 -5.94 13.64
C LEU A 283 -9.94 -7.48 13.51
N ALA A 284 -10.80 -8.19 14.24
CA ALA A 284 -10.91 -9.65 14.16
C ALA A 284 -11.91 -10.11 13.09
N LEU A 285 -13.09 -9.49 13.01
CA LEU A 285 -14.15 -9.92 12.09
C LEU A 285 -13.84 -9.60 10.62
N VAL A 286 -13.12 -8.50 10.35
CA VAL A 286 -12.78 -8.13 8.98
C VAL A 286 -11.91 -9.19 8.30
N PRO A 287 -10.74 -9.61 8.84
CA PRO A 287 -9.96 -10.68 8.21
C PRO A 287 -10.70 -12.01 8.19
N PHE A 288 -11.53 -12.32 9.18
CA PHE A 288 -12.39 -13.51 9.14
C PHE A 288 -13.35 -13.50 7.96
N ALA A 289 -14.08 -12.38 7.76
CA ALA A 289 -14.98 -12.23 6.63
C ALA A 289 -14.23 -12.37 5.30
N MET A 290 -13.07 -11.70 5.16
CA MET A 290 -12.20 -11.85 3.98
C MET A 290 -11.77 -13.31 3.79
N GLY A 291 -11.41 -14.01 4.86
CA GLY A 291 -11.05 -15.44 4.80
C GLY A 291 -12.18 -16.31 4.25
N ILE A 292 -13.39 -16.09 4.74
CA ILE A 292 -14.59 -16.80 4.24
C ILE A 292 -14.84 -16.47 2.75
N LEU A 293 -14.73 -15.19 2.34
CA LEU A 293 -14.89 -14.79 0.94
C LEU A 293 -13.88 -15.51 0.02
N ALA A 294 -12.61 -15.62 0.44
CA ALA A 294 -11.59 -16.34 -0.32
C ALA A 294 -11.94 -17.84 -0.47
N LEU A 295 -12.36 -18.48 0.63
CA LEU A 295 -12.75 -19.90 0.61
C LEU A 295 -14.01 -20.13 -0.24
N LEU A 296 -14.98 -19.21 -0.20
CA LEU A 296 -16.17 -19.28 -1.07
C LEU A 296 -15.77 -19.14 -2.55
N MET A 297 -14.87 -18.22 -2.89
CA MET A 297 -14.36 -18.09 -4.25
C MET A 297 -13.60 -19.35 -4.69
N ALA A 298 -12.74 -19.92 -3.83
CA ALA A 298 -12.03 -21.15 -4.16
C ALA A 298 -12.98 -22.33 -4.43
N ALA A 299 -14.12 -22.38 -3.72
CA ALA A 299 -15.10 -23.48 -3.83
C ALA A 299 -16.13 -23.26 -4.96
N PHE A 300 -16.55 -22.03 -5.22
CA PHE A 300 -17.69 -21.70 -6.08
C PHE A 300 -17.37 -20.66 -7.17
N GLY A 301 -16.12 -20.29 -7.37
CA GLY A 301 -15.68 -19.22 -8.25
C GLY A 301 -15.70 -19.56 -9.74
N HIS A 302 -16.81 -20.06 -10.25
CA HIS A 302 -17.05 -20.33 -11.68
C HIS A 302 -18.28 -19.58 -12.22
N LEU A 303 -18.80 -18.63 -11.43
CA LEU A 303 -19.95 -17.81 -11.80
C LEU A 303 -19.55 -16.33 -11.73
N ALA A 304 -19.35 -15.68 -12.87
CA ALA A 304 -18.83 -14.30 -12.96
C ALA A 304 -19.61 -13.27 -12.12
N MET A 305 -20.94 -13.40 -11.98
CA MET A 305 -21.73 -12.52 -11.13
C MET A 305 -21.45 -12.74 -9.64
N LEU A 306 -21.28 -14.01 -9.22
CA LEU A 306 -20.93 -14.33 -7.84
C LEU A 306 -19.52 -13.85 -7.52
N ASP A 307 -18.57 -14.08 -8.42
CA ASP A 307 -17.19 -13.62 -8.28
C ASP A 307 -17.13 -12.09 -8.15
N GLY A 308 -17.89 -11.36 -8.98
CA GLY A 308 -18.00 -9.92 -8.90
C GLY A 308 -18.52 -9.41 -7.54
N LEU A 309 -19.56 -10.06 -7.01
CA LEU A 309 -20.09 -9.75 -5.69
C LEU A 309 -19.08 -10.04 -4.57
N LEU A 310 -18.45 -11.22 -4.59
CA LEU A 310 -17.49 -11.65 -3.57
C LEU A 310 -16.25 -10.74 -3.58
N VAL A 311 -15.75 -10.35 -4.76
CA VAL A 311 -14.63 -9.43 -4.92
C VAL A 311 -15.00 -8.00 -4.46
N ALA A 312 -16.22 -7.54 -4.72
CA ALA A 312 -16.69 -6.25 -4.21
C ALA A 312 -16.79 -6.25 -2.66
N LEU A 313 -17.34 -7.32 -2.06
CA LEU A 313 -17.38 -7.49 -0.61
C LEU A 313 -15.95 -7.57 -0.01
N TRP A 314 -15.04 -8.23 -0.71
CA TRP A 314 -13.62 -8.23 -0.34
C TRP A 314 -13.02 -6.82 -0.34
N GLY A 315 -13.26 -6.05 -1.41
CA GLY A 315 -12.82 -4.67 -1.52
C GLY A 315 -13.32 -3.82 -0.36
N PHE A 316 -14.62 -3.93 -0.06
CA PHE A 316 -15.23 -3.25 1.08
C PHE A 316 -14.55 -3.63 2.41
N ALA A 317 -14.35 -4.91 2.68
CA ALA A 317 -13.70 -5.40 3.88
C ALA A 317 -12.23 -4.92 3.97
N PHE A 318 -11.50 -4.99 2.86
CA PHE A 318 -10.11 -4.52 2.83
C PHE A 318 -9.99 -3.00 3.05
N GLY A 319 -10.97 -2.21 2.62
CA GLY A 319 -11.01 -0.77 2.90
C GLY A 319 -10.99 -0.42 4.40
N LEU A 320 -11.47 -1.31 5.26
CA LEU A 320 -11.44 -1.15 6.72
C LEU A 320 -10.05 -1.44 7.32
N VAL A 321 -9.23 -2.27 6.65
CA VAL A 321 -7.98 -2.82 7.20
C VAL A 321 -6.93 -1.73 7.49
N PRO A 322 -6.50 -0.89 6.53
CA PRO A 322 -5.49 0.14 6.79
C PRO A 322 -5.92 1.14 7.88
N VAL A 323 -7.19 1.53 7.87
CA VAL A 323 -7.74 2.47 8.87
C VAL A 323 -7.76 1.83 10.26
N GLY A 324 -8.18 0.56 10.35
CA GLY A 324 -8.23 -0.18 11.60
C GLY A 324 -6.85 -0.33 12.24
N TRP A 325 -5.86 -0.74 11.47
CA TRP A 325 -4.50 -0.94 11.98
C TRP A 325 -3.78 0.37 12.30
N SER A 326 -4.04 1.43 11.52
CA SER A 326 -3.55 2.78 11.85
C SER A 326 -4.17 3.31 13.15
N THR A 327 -5.47 3.07 13.37
CA THR A 327 -6.17 3.44 14.61
C THR A 327 -5.63 2.64 15.81
N TRP A 328 -5.43 1.32 15.65
CA TRP A 328 -4.82 0.49 16.68
C TRP A 328 -3.43 0.99 17.06
N LEU A 329 -2.58 1.29 16.09
CA LEU A 329 -1.24 1.80 16.31
C LEU A 329 -1.25 3.13 17.07
N ALA A 330 -2.07 4.09 16.62
CA ALA A 330 -2.19 5.41 17.22
C ALA A 330 -2.70 5.36 18.69
N THR A 331 -3.56 4.39 19.01
CA THR A 331 -4.05 4.20 20.38
C THR A 331 -3.11 3.39 21.28
N THR A 332 -2.23 2.59 20.70
CA THR A 332 -1.28 1.72 21.43
C THR A 332 0.04 2.43 21.74
N VAL A 333 0.56 3.22 20.78
CA VAL A 333 1.85 3.90 20.87
C VAL A 333 1.65 5.38 20.60
N THR A 334 1.32 6.14 21.63
CA THR A 334 1.03 7.59 21.53
C THR A 334 2.28 8.46 21.59
N ASP A 335 3.32 8.01 22.27
CA ASP A 335 4.55 8.75 22.57
C ASP A 335 5.64 8.61 21.49
N GLU A 336 5.61 7.54 20.68
CA GLU A 336 6.58 7.27 19.62
C GLU A 336 5.90 6.91 18.28
N ALA A 337 4.87 7.69 17.93
CA ALA A 337 4.00 7.43 16.77
C ALA A 337 4.76 7.32 15.44
N GLU A 338 5.83 8.11 15.23
CA GLU A 338 6.64 8.08 14.02
C GLU A 338 7.41 6.75 13.89
N SER A 339 8.08 6.30 14.96
CA SER A 339 8.81 5.02 14.97
C SER A 339 7.86 3.83 14.81
N ALA A 340 6.71 3.89 15.47
CA ALA A 340 5.67 2.87 15.37
C ALA A 340 5.07 2.81 13.95
N GLY A 341 4.85 3.97 13.31
CA GLY A 341 4.42 4.08 11.91
C GLY A 341 5.43 3.46 10.95
N GLY A 342 6.72 3.71 11.15
CA GLY A 342 7.79 3.09 10.36
C GLY A 342 7.79 1.56 10.47
N LEU A 343 7.62 0.99 11.68
CA LEU A 343 7.48 -0.46 11.88
C LEU A 343 6.23 -1.02 11.19
N MET A 344 5.12 -0.29 11.22
CA MET A 344 3.89 -0.69 10.54
C MET A 344 4.09 -0.75 9.02
N VAL A 345 4.68 0.28 8.43
CA VAL A 345 4.99 0.31 6.98
C VAL A 345 5.93 -0.83 6.62
N ALA A 346 6.99 -1.07 7.41
CA ALA A 346 7.91 -2.19 7.19
C ALA A 346 7.19 -3.54 7.26
N SER A 347 6.28 -3.72 8.22
CA SER A 347 5.49 -4.94 8.36
C SER A 347 4.53 -5.15 7.19
N ILE A 348 3.90 -4.09 6.69
CA ILE A 348 3.03 -4.13 5.51
C ILE A 348 3.85 -4.52 4.27
N GLN A 349 5.01 -3.92 4.05
CA GLN A 349 5.85 -4.25 2.89
C GLN A 349 6.41 -5.68 2.95
N LEU A 350 6.78 -6.16 4.15
CA LEU A 350 7.13 -7.56 4.37
C LEU A 350 5.96 -8.48 4.01
N ALA A 351 4.76 -8.12 4.42
CA ALA A 351 3.53 -8.89 4.16
C ALA A 351 3.17 -8.91 2.67
N ILE A 352 3.29 -7.79 1.96
CA ILE A 352 3.10 -7.70 0.51
C ILE A 352 4.07 -8.65 -0.20
N SER A 353 5.36 -8.59 0.18
CA SER A 353 6.39 -9.45 -0.38
C SER A 353 6.10 -10.93 -0.12
N ALA A 354 5.80 -11.30 1.14
CA ALA A 354 5.51 -12.68 1.54
C ALA A 354 4.24 -13.21 0.86
N GLY A 355 3.19 -12.39 0.77
CA GLY A 355 1.92 -12.76 0.12
C GLY A 355 2.08 -13.00 -1.38
N ALA A 356 2.76 -12.10 -2.09
CA ALA A 356 3.00 -12.24 -3.52
C ALA A 356 3.93 -13.43 -3.83
N ALA A 357 5.02 -13.59 -3.07
CA ALA A 357 5.98 -14.69 -3.25
C ALA A 357 5.35 -16.05 -2.91
N GLY A 358 4.74 -16.16 -1.72
CA GLY A 358 4.08 -17.39 -1.28
C GLY A 358 2.88 -17.73 -2.16
N GLY A 359 2.09 -16.72 -2.55
CA GLY A 359 1.01 -16.89 -3.52
C GLY A 359 1.51 -17.43 -4.85
N GLY A 360 2.65 -16.96 -5.36
CA GLY A 360 3.27 -17.46 -6.58
C GLY A 360 3.69 -18.93 -6.50
N ALA A 361 4.34 -19.30 -5.42
CA ALA A 361 4.73 -20.69 -5.19
C ALA A 361 3.50 -21.62 -5.11
N VAL A 362 2.44 -21.18 -4.42
CA VAL A 362 1.17 -21.95 -4.36
C VAL A 362 0.50 -21.98 -5.72
N PHE A 363 0.54 -20.87 -6.48
CA PHE A 363 -0.06 -20.80 -7.82
C PHE A 363 0.57 -21.83 -8.76
N ASP A 364 1.91 -21.88 -8.81
CA ASP A 364 2.64 -22.81 -9.68
C ASP A 364 2.40 -24.29 -9.32
N LEU A 365 2.09 -24.59 -8.04
CA LEU A 365 1.82 -25.95 -7.55
C LEU A 365 0.35 -26.35 -7.64
N ASN A 366 -0.57 -25.45 -7.29
CA ASN A 366 -1.98 -25.75 -7.04
C ASN A 366 -2.95 -24.86 -7.86
N GLY A 367 -2.42 -24.00 -8.74
CA GLY A 367 -3.22 -23.05 -9.50
C GLY A 367 -3.85 -21.94 -8.66
N ALA A 368 -4.70 -21.16 -9.31
CA ALA A 368 -5.34 -19.98 -8.71
C ALA A 368 -6.23 -20.32 -7.50
N SER A 369 -7.01 -21.42 -7.56
CA SER A 369 -7.88 -21.86 -6.44
C SER A 369 -7.05 -22.22 -5.20
N GLY A 370 -5.85 -22.78 -5.38
CA GLY A 370 -4.91 -23.05 -4.28
C GLY A 370 -4.47 -21.79 -3.56
N VAL A 371 -4.19 -20.72 -4.31
CA VAL A 371 -3.81 -19.41 -3.72
C VAL A 371 -4.96 -18.83 -2.89
N PHE A 372 -6.20 -18.93 -3.38
CA PHE A 372 -7.37 -18.43 -2.68
C PHE A 372 -7.64 -19.21 -1.39
N THR A 373 -7.45 -20.54 -1.43
CA THR A 373 -7.54 -21.38 -0.23
C THR A 373 -6.46 -20.99 0.79
N ALA A 374 -5.20 -20.83 0.37
CA ALA A 374 -4.10 -20.42 1.25
C ALA A 374 -4.34 -19.02 1.84
N SER A 375 -4.80 -18.06 1.03
CA SER A 375 -5.20 -16.73 1.47
C SER A 375 -6.29 -16.79 2.54
N GLY A 376 -7.34 -17.61 2.31
CA GLY A 376 -8.43 -17.82 3.27
C GLY A 376 -7.93 -18.34 4.61
N VAL A 377 -7.05 -19.36 4.60
CA VAL A 377 -6.44 -19.93 5.81
C VAL A 377 -5.61 -18.88 6.57
N LEU A 378 -4.77 -18.10 5.86
CA LEU A 378 -3.97 -17.03 6.48
C LEU A 378 -4.84 -15.98 7.17
N LEU A 379 -5.96 -15.60 6.54
CA LEU A 379 -6.86 -14.58 7.08
C LEU A 379 -7.66 -15.09 8.28
N VAL A 380 -8.06 -16.36 8.28
CA VAL A 380 -8.67 -16.99 9.47
C VAL A 380 -7.65 -17.09 10.61
N ALA A 381 -6.39 -17.45 10.31
CA ALA A 381 -5.32 -17.45 11.30
C ALA A 381 -5.05 -16.03 11.86
N ALA A 382 -5.17 -15.00 11.03
CA ALA A 382 -5.06 -13.61 11.46
C ALA A 382 -6.15 -13.23 12.46
N MET A 383 -7.40 -13.67 12.27
CA MET A 383 -8.47 -13.48 13.25
C MET A 383 -8.10 -14.07 14.61
N VAL A 384 -7.61 -15.32 14.64
CA VAL A 384 -7.17 -15.99 15.87
C VAL A 384 -6.04 -15.19 16.54
N MET A 385 -5.08 -14.69 15.73
CA MET A 385 -3.97 -13.88 16.24
C MET A 385 -4.44 -12.56 16.85
N VAL A 386 -5.48 -11.92 16.29
CA VAL A 386 -6.06 -10.70 16.86
C VAL A 386 -6.67 -10.99 18.23
N PHE A 387 -7.41 -12.09 18.39
CA PHE A 387 -7.99 -12.45 19.69
C PHE A 387 -6.93 -12.87 20.72
N ALA A 388 -5.88 -13.56 20.30
CA ALA A 388 -4.84 -14.07 21.21
C ALA A 388 -3.79 -13.02 21.58
N GLY A 389 -3.41 -12.14 20.61
CA GLY A 389 -2.19 -11.31 20.73
C GLY A 389 -2.42 -9.81 20.74
N VAL A 390 -3.54 -9.31 20.20
CA VAL A 390 -3.77 -7.87 20.08
C VAL A 390 -4.42 -7.31 21.35
N ARG A 391 -3.69 -6.42 22.00
CA ARG A 391 -4.19 -5.65 23.13
C ARG A 391 -4.77 -4.33 22.64
N VAL A 392 -6.05 -4.08 22.91
CA VAL A 392 -6.71 -2.81 22.65
C VAL A 392 -6.96 -2.15 24.00
N LYS A 393 -6.42 -0.97 24.21
CA LYS A 393 -6.76 -0.16 25.39
C LYS A 393 -8.22 0.31 25.23
N PRO A 394 -9.06 0.22 26.27
CA PRO A 394 -10.38 0.86 26.20
C PRO A 394 -10.20 2.35 25.93
N VAL A 395 -11.00 2.90 25.04
CA VAL A 395 -11.11 4.35 24.86
C VAL A 395 -11.75 4.87 26.14
N THR A 396 -10.93 5.44 27.03
CA THR A 396 -11.41 6.12 28.24
C THR A 396 -12.14 7.39 27.80
N GLY A 397 -13.47 7.33 27.68
CA GLY A 397 -14.29 8.46 27.24
C GLY A 397 -15.77 8.13 26.95
N GLN A 398 -16.31 7.04 27.50
CA GLN A 398 -17.77 6.83 27.60
C GLN A 398 -18.09 6.18 28.94
N ALA A 399 -17.99 6.99 30.01
CA ALA A 399 -18.73 6.81 31.25
C ALA A 399 -19.33 8.19 31.52
N GLU A 400 -20.57 8.35 31.07
CA GLU A 400 -21.68 9.05 31.67
C GLU A 400 -22.76 9.31 30.62
#